data_a896ae88593efab6c86cdffb2394df84
#
_entry.id   a896ae88593efab6c86cdffb2394df84
#
_cell.length_a   1.000
_cell.length_b   1.000
_cell.length_c   1.000
_cell.angle_alpha   90.00
_cell.angle_beta   90.00
_cell.angle_gamma   90.00
#
_symmetry.space_group_name_H-M   'P 1'
#
loop_
_entity.id
_entity.type
_entity.pdbx_description
1 polymer ?
#
loop_
_entity_poly.entity_id
_entity_poly.type
_entity_poly.pdbx_seq_one_letter_code
_entity_poly.pdbx_strand_id
1 'polypeptide(L)'
;EYLKVLGMGCGLFNQDVLGTAMGFWLSSPTSEDVRPIGQRIPDENQTLWLFTTDATPSTHRMTVGTRVSGLERGQYRFVYQDSGLVNRRWDEVVSGDVYCVALQRQTSFHTFDEVSRAALLVEVGPDGMAMTVEAIAGGKCDGQDFSFSGAEQIFYR
;
A
#
# COMPACT_ATOMS: atom_id res chain seq x y z
N GLU A 1 -16.04 -18.61 0.25
CA GLU A 1 -14.98 -19.62 0.48
C GLU A 1 -13.63 -18.98 0.79
N TYR A 2 -13.27 -17.88 0.15
CA TYR A 2 -12.07 -17.07 0.41
C TYR A 2 -12.06 -16.50 1.83
N LEU A 3 -13.19 -16.01 2.32
CA LEU A 3 -13.36 -15.50 3.68
C LEU A 3 -13.18 -16.58 4.77
N LYS A 4 -13.46 -17.84 4.44
CA LYS A 4 -13.19 -18.98 5.32
C LYS A 4 -11.70 -19.27 5.47
N VAL A 5 -10.92 -19.08 4.40
CA VAL A 5 -9.45 -19.30 4.41
C VAL A 5 -8.76 -18.31 5.34
N LEU A 6 -9.29 -17.09 5.46
CA LEU A 6 -8.77 -16.07 6.36
C LEU A 6 -9.28 -16.17 7.81
N GLY A 7 -10.07 -17.19 8.13
CA GLY A 7 -10.62 -17.38 9.48
C GLY A 7 -11.66 -16.34 9.89
N MET A 8 -12.19 -15.58 8.94
CA MET A 8 -13.14 -14.50 9.18
C MET A 8 -14.56 -14.97 8.95
N GLY A 9 -15.44 -14.68 9.90
CA GLY A 9 -16.90 -14.87 9.74
C GLY A 9 -17.43 -13.97 8.60
N CYS A 10 -18.52 -14.39 7.97
CA CYS A 10 -19.20 -13.58 6.96
C CYS A 10 -19.46 -12.16 7.48
N GLY A 11 -18.81 -11.14 6.89
CA GLY A 11 -19.07 -9.74 7.17
C GLY A 11 -17.90 -8.91 7.73
N LEU A 12 -16.75 -9.50 8.05
CA LEU A 12 -15.55 -8.77 8.44
C LEU A 12 -14.44 -9.05 7.43
N PHE A 13 -14.27 -8.13 6.50
CA PHE A 13 -13.13 -8.11 5.59
C PHE A 13 -12.03 -7.26 6.22
N ASN A 14 -11.12 -7.89 6.94
CA ASN A 14 -9.95 -7.23 7.49
C ASN A 14 -8.76 -7.50 6.58
N GLN A 15 -8.35 -6.50 5.83
CA GLN A 15 -7.11 -6.52 5.04
C GLN A 15 -5.94 -5.90 5.80
N ASP A 16 -6.08 -5.69 7.08
CA ASP A 16 -5.04 -5.15 7.93
C ASP A 16 -4.22 -6.30 8.53
N VAL A 17 -3.04 -6.55 7.99
CA VAL A 17 -2.14 -7.60 8.43
C VAL A 17 -0.96 -6.98 9.17
N LEU A 18 -0.97 -7.13 10.49
CA LEU A 18 0.07 -6.58 11.37
C LEU A 18 1.46 -7.06 10.96
N GLY A 19 2.45 -6.16 11.03
CA GLY A 19 3.83 -6.45 10.66
C GLY A 19 4.11 -6.44 9.16
N THR A 20 3.12 -6.15 8.33
CA THR A 20 3.26 -6.06 6.88
C THR A 20 2.78 -4.71 6.35
N ALA A 21 3.04 -4.41 5.08
CA ALA A 21 2.51 -3.21 4.45
C ALA A 21 1.00 -3.29 4.16
N MET A 22 0.42 -4.49 4.15
CA MET A 22 -1.01 -4.67 3.87
C MET A 22 -1.86 -4.05 4.96
N GLY A 23 -2.68 -3.07 4.60
CA GLY A 23 -3.58 -2.43 5.55
C GLY A 23 -3.88 -0.98 5.24
N PHE A 24 -4.42 -0.33 6.26
CA PHE A 24 -4.84 1.05 6.23
C PHE A 24 -3.86 1.91 7.05
N TRP A 25 -3.35 2.96 6.41
CA TRP A 25 -2.28 3.80 6.96
C TRP A 25 -2.68 5.27 6.95
N LEU A 26 -2.29 5.99 8.00
CA LEU A 26 -2.56 7.42 8.20
C LEU A 26 -1.27 8.23 8.07
N SER A 27 -1.34 9.39 7.46
CA SER A 27 -0.20 10.31 7.32
C SER A 27 0.17 11.04 8.62
N SER A 28 -0.62 10.87 9.70
CA SER A 28 -0.34 11.44 11.01
C SER A 28 -0.78 10.48 12.12
N PRO A 29 0.02 10.29 13.17
CA PRO A 29 -0.35 9.47 14.32
C PRO A 29 -1.30 10.27 15.24
N THR A 30 -2.51 10.56 14.79
CA THR A 30 -3.47 11.25 15.64
C THR A 30 -4.17 10.26 16.55
N SER A 31 -3.82 10.30 17.84
CA SER A 31 -4.49 9.55 18.91
C SER A 31 -5.98 9.92 19.07
N GLU A 32 -6.44 10.99 18.45
CA GLU A 32 -7.82 11.45 18.53
C GLU A 32 -8.75 10.83 17.47
N ASP A 33 -8.22 10.26 16.40
CA ASP A 33 -9.01 9.67 15.32
C ASP A 33 -9.17 8.14 15.40
N VAL A 34 -8.64 7.50 16.42
CA VAL A 34 -8.94 6.10 16.77
C VAL A 34 -10.37 6.04 17.34
N ARG A 35 -11.34 6.35 16.50
CA ARG A 35 -12.74 6.07 16.85
C ARG A 35 -13.06 4.61 16.55
N PRO A 36 -13.94 4.00 17.37
CA PRO A 36 -14.39 2.64 17.13
C PRO A 36 -14.84 2.46 15.68
N ILE A 37 -14.45 1.34 15.08
CA ILE A 37 -14.90 0.90 13.76
C ILE A 37 -16.42 1.13 13.65
N GLY A 38 -16.81 2.04 12.74
CA GLY A 38 -18.19 2.39 12.47
C GLY A 38 -18.58 3.86 12.73
N GLN A 39 -17.71 4.71 13.27
CA GLN A 39 -18.07 6.10 13.60
C GLN A 39 -17.38 7.21 12.81
N ARG A 40 -16.31 6.94 12.10
CA ARG A 40 -15.73 7.84 11.08
C ARG A 40 -15.03 7.06 9.99
N ILE A 41 -15.31 7.44 8.76
CA ILE A 41 -14.38 7.25 7.66
C ILE A 41 -13.27 8.26 7.92
N PRO A 42 -12.02 7.84 8.13
CA PRO A 42 -10.90 8.78 8.24
C PRO A 42 -10.92 9.72 7.05
N ASP A 43 -10.53 10.97 7.25
CA ASP A 43 -10.45 11.92 6.15
C ASP A 43 -9.65 11.27 5.02
N GLU A 44 -10.30 10.99 3.89
CA GLU A 44 -9.69 10.35 2.73
C GLU A 44 -8.41 11.09 2.29
N ASN A 45 -8.29 12.35 2.68
CA ASN A 45 -7.12 13.17 2.42
C ASN A 45 -5.87 12.80 3.22
N GLN A 46 -5.97 11.91 4.21
CA GLN A 46 -4.87 11.54 5.10
C GLN A 46 -4.52 10.06 5.02
N THR A 47 -5.07 9.33 4.06
CA THR A 47 -5.00 7.88 4.04
C THR A 47 -4.19 7.32 2.89
N LEU A 48 -3.55 6.18 3.17
CA LEU A 48 -2.96 5.28 2.20
C LEU A 48 -3.48 3.88 2.50
N TRP A 49 -4.14 3.25 1.55
CA TRP A 49 -4.71 1.92 1.71
C TRP A 49 -4.08 0.93 0.74
N LEU A 50 -3.45 -0.11 1.28
CA LEU A 50 -2.75 -1.17 0.56
C LEU A 50 -3.52 -2.48 0.72
N PHE A 51 -4.05 -3.02 -0.37
CA PHE A 51 -4.97 -4.15 -0.30
C PHE A 51 -4.89 -5.06 -1.54
N THR A 52 -5.49 -6.24 -1.44
CA THR A 52 -5.73 -7.15 -2.55
C THR A 52 -7.19 -7.12 -2.98
N THR A 53 -7.47 -7.47 -4.23
CA THR A 53 -8.84 -7.65 -4.68
C THR A 53 -9.20 -9.12 -4.74
N ASP A 54 -10.42 -9.46 -4.33
CA ASP A 54 -10.90 -10.85 -4.34
C ASP A 54 -11.02 -11.44 -5.76
N ALA A 55 -11.30 -10.57 -6.74
CA ALA A 55 -11.51 -10.99 -8.13
C ALA A 55 -10.22 -11.42 -8.84
N THR A 56 -9.06 -10.91 -8.40
CA THR A 56 -7.76 -11.20 -9.01
C THR A 56 -6.68 -11.19 -7.95
N PRO A 57 -6.43 -12.31 -7.26
CA PRO A 57 -5.47 -12.40 -6.15
C PRO A 57 -4.03 -12.01 -6.54
N SER A 58 -3.67 -12.10 -7.82
CA SER A 58 -2.38 -11.65 -8.35
C SER A 58 -2.29 -10.13 -8.53
N THR A 59 -3.39 -9.40 -8.38
CA THR A 59 -3.40 -7.95 -8.55
C THR A 59 -3.53 -7.27 -7.19
N HIS A 60 -2.47 -6.60 -6.82
CA HIS A 60 -2.43 -5.79 -5.61
C HIS A 60 -2.83 -4.35 -5.95
N ARG A 61 -3.56 -3.75 -5.06
CA ARG A 61 -4.07 -2.39 -5.24
C ARG A 61 -3.61 -1.47 -4.13
N MET A 62 -3.60 -0.20 -4.47
CA MET A 62 -3.33 0.90 -3.56
C MET A 62 -4.30 2.03 -3.85
N THR A 63 -4.90 2.58 -2.79
CA THR A 63 -5.64 3.84 -2.87
C THR A 63 -4.86 4.93 -2.15
N VAL A 64 -4.58 6.00 -2.87
CA VAL A 64 -3.89 7.19 -2.35
C VAL A 64 -4.95 8.26 -2.12
N GLY A 65 -5.31 8.46 -0.89
CA GLY A 65 -6.20 9.55 -0.45
C GLY A 65 -5.42 10.80 -0.05
N THR A 66 -4.22 10.61 0.50
CA THR A 66 -3.32 11.71 0.86
C THR A 66 -2.37 12.09 -0.28
N ARG A 67 -1.63 13.17 -0.09
CA ARG A 67 -0.56 13.54 -1.01
C ARG A 67 0.69 12.76 -0.64
N VAL A 68 1.07 11.81 -1.48
CA VAL A 68 2.41 11.20 -1.46
C VAL A 68 3.24 11.93 -2.51
N SER A 69 4.42 12.44 -2.13
CA SER A 69 5.28 13.16 -3.07
C SER A 69 5.53 12.30 -4.32
N GLY A 70 5.29 12.85 -5.51
CA GLY A 70 5.44 12.09 -6.77
C GLY A 70 4.24 11.23 -7.18
N LEU A 71 3.17 11.10 -6.35
CA LEU A 71 1.93 10.42 -6.70
C LEU A 71 0.74 11.36 -6.61
N GLU A 72 -0.14 11.29 -7.59
CA GLU A 72 -1.46 11.92 -7.52
C GLU A 72 -2.42 11.06 -6.70
N ARG A 73 -3.46 11.68 -6.15
CA ARG A 73 -4.57 10.94 -5.55
C ARG A 73 -5.20 10.01 -6.56
N GLY A 74 -5.64 8.85 -6.11
CA GLY A 74 -6.32 7.88 -6.96
C GLY A 74 -6.03 6.45 -6.60
N GLN A 75 -6.44 5.58 -7.50
CA GLN A 75 -6.20 4.15 -7.36
C GLN A 75 -5.06 3.71 -8.29
N TYR A 76 -4.26 2.81 -7.77
CA TYR A 76 -3.13 2.20 -8.44
C TYR A 76 -3.19 0.69 -8.29
N ARG A 77 -2.50 0.00 -9.19
CA ARG A 77 -2.28 -1.44 -9.11
C ARG A 77 -0.87 -1.80 -9.51
N PHE A 78 -0.47 -3.01 -9.16
CA PHE A 78 0.67 -3.69 -9.76
C PHE A 78 0.38 -5.20 -9.86
N VAL A 79 1.14 -5.87 -10.71
CA VAL A 79 1.15 -7.34 -10.79
C VAL A 79 2.31 -7.83 -9.94
N TYR A 80 2.01 -8.70 -8.99
CA TYR A 80 3.02 -9.16 -8.04
C TYR A 80 4.04 -10.10 -8.67
N GLN A 81 5.23 -10.13 -8.07
CA GLN A 81 6.29 -11.09 -8.32
C GLN A 81 6.52 -11.92 -7.05
N ASP A 82 6.79 -13.20 -7.21
CA ASP A 82 6.91 -14.15 -6.09
C ASP A 82 8.31 -14.24 -5.47
N SER A 83 9.25 -13.43 -5.95
CA SER A 83 10.63 -13.39 -5.44
C SER A 83 11.25 -12.00 -5.52
N GLY A 84 12.29 -11.75 -4.72
CA GLY A 84 13.02 -10.48 -4.68
C GLY A 84 12.27 -9.37 -3.94
N LEU A 85 12.70 -8.13 -4.14
CA LEU A 85 12.17 -6.92 -3.46
C LEU A 85 11.27 -6.08 -4.38
N VAL A 86 11.01 -6.55 -5.59
CA VAL A 86 10.20 -5.83 -6.60
C VAL A 86 8.80 -6.42 -6.65
N ASN A 87 7.80 -5.54 -6.61
CA ASN A 87 6.38 -5.90 -6.77
C ASN A 87 5.94 -7.06 -5.85
N ARG A 88 6.44 -7.07 -4.62
CA ARG A 88 6.01 -8.07 -3.63
C ARG A 88 4.57 -7.82 -3.21
N ARG A 89 3.89 -8.89 -2.79
CA ARG A 89 2.55 -8.79 -2.21
C ARG A 89 2.60 -7.91 -0.95
N TRP A 90 1.54 -7.13 -0.72
CA TRP A 90 1.50 -6.25 0.44
C TRP A 90 1.61 -6.99 1.78
N ASP A 91 1.12 -8.23 1.85
CA ASP A 91 1.23 -9.12 3.01
C ASP A 91 2.62 -9.79 3.14
N GLU A 92 3.50 -9.62 2.17
CA GLU A 92 4.89 -10.09 2.17
C GLU A 92 5.92 -8.96 2.33
N VAL A 93 5.47 -7.71 2.23
CA VAL A 93 6.30 -6.52 2.49
C VAL A 93 6.38 -6.35 4.00
N VAL A 94 7.52 -6.73 4.56
CA VAL A 94 7.80 -6.77 6.01
C VAL A 94 8.98 -5.87 6.36
N SER A 95 9.28 -5.71 7.65
CA SER A 95 10.41 -4.92 8.11
C SER A 95 11.77 -5.52 7.72
N GLY A 96 12.78 -4.67 7.52
CA GLY A 96 14.16 -5.04 7.30
C GLY A 96 14.69 -4.80 5.89
N ASP A 97 13.79 -4.63 4.92
CA ASP A 97 14.14 -4.35 3.53
C ASP A 97 13.33 -3.18 2.97
N VAL A 98 13.90 -2.49 1.97
CA VAL A 98 13.19 -1.52 1.16
C VAL A 98 12.68 -2.21 -0.10
N TYR A 99 11.38 -2.23 -0.28
CA TYR A 99 10.70 -2.82 -1.43
C TYR A 99 10.41 -1.76 -2.48
N CYS A 100 10.41 -2.15 -3.75
CA CYS A 100 10.03 -1.27 -4.86
C CYS A 100 8.80 -1.82 -5.59
N VAL A 101 7.81 -0.96 -5.81
CA VAL A 101 6.56 -1.32 -6.49
C VAL A 101 6.33 -0.43 -7.70
N ALA A 102 6.22 -1.04 -8.88
CA ALA A 102 5.96 -0.36 -10.14
C ALA A 102 4.45 -0.15 -10.34
N LEU A 103 3.99 1.06 -10.12
CA LEU A 103 2.57 1.40 -10.03
C LEU A 103 1.97 1.80 -11.38
N GLN A 104 0.85 1.17 -11.73
CA GLN A 104 -0.03 1.54 -12.84
C GLN A 104 -1.23 2.29 -12.28
N ARG A 105 -1.50 3.50 -12.78
CA ARG A 105 -2.63 4.32 -12.34
C ARG A 105 -3.94 3.87 -12.97
N GLN A 106 -5.02 3.91 -12.22
CA GLN A 106 -6.36 3.74 -12.76
C GLN A 106 -6.79 5.00 -13.52
N THR A 107 -7.17 4.84 -14.79
CA THR A 107 -7.58 5.91 -15.70
C THR A 107 -9.09 6.01 -15.83
N SER A 108 -9.80 4.88 -15.70
CA SER A 108 -11.26 4.81 -15.67
C SER A 108 -11.71 3.57 -14.93
N PHE A 109 -13.02 3.35 -14.82
CA PHE A 109 -13.56 2.17 -14.15
C PHE A 109 -13.02 0.88 -14.80
N HIS A 110 -12.27 0.10 -14.03
CA HIS A 110 -11.56 -1.13 -14.44
C HIS A 110 -10.42 -0.96 -15.46
N THR A 111 -10.04 0.26 -15.84
CA THR A 111 -8.94 0.50 -16.78
C THR A 111 -7.76 1.10 -16.05
N PHE A 112 -6.56 0.59 -16.34
CA PHE A 112 -5.30 1.06 -15.79
C PHE A 112 -4.33 1.39 -16.92
N ASP A 113 -3.37 2.25 -16.64
CA ASP A 113 -2.26 2.51 -17.54
C ASP A 113 -1.53 1.19 -17.89
N GLU A 114 -1.09 1.06 -19.13
CA GLU A 114 -0.32 -0.12 -19.57
C GLU A 114 1.11 -0.10 -19.02
N VAL A 115 1.63 1.07 -18.75
CA VAL A 115 2.99 1.28 -18.23
C VAL A 115 2.96 1.82 -16.81
N SER A 116 4.03 1.56 -16.04
CA SER A 116 4.20 2.17 -14.73
C SER A 116 4.29 3.69 -14.83
N ARG A 117 3.57 4.39 -13.94
CA ARG A 117 3.60 5.85 -13.81
C ARG A 117 4.56 6.32 -12.73
N ALA A 118 4.85 5.46 -11.78
CA ALA A 118 5.78 5.76 -10.70
C ALA A 118 6.35 4.46 -10.12
N ALA A 119 7.53 4.56 -9.53
CA ALA A 119 8.02 3.58 -8.57
C ALA A 119 7.65 4.05 -7.16
N LEU A 120 7.18 3.13 -6.32
CA LEU A 120 6.95 3.36 -4.90
C LEU A 120 7.94 2.55 -4.09
N LEU A 121 8.76 3.22 -3.30
CA LEU A 121 9.61 2.60 -2.30
C LEU A 121 8.81 2.47 -1.00
N VAL A 122 8.92 1.31 -0.36
CA VAL A 122 8.17 1.00 0.87
C VAL A 122 9.08 0.24 1.84
N GLU A 123 9.12 0.69 3.08
CA GLU A 123 9.76 0.01 4.20
C GLU A 123 8.81 -0.01 5.39
N VAL A 124 8.57 -1.17 5.96
CA VAL A 124 7.78 -1.34 7.18
C VAL A 124 8.70 -1.24 8.39
N GLY A 125 8.36 -0.43 9.35
CA GLY A 125 9.10 -0.31 10.61
C GLY A 125 9.11 -1.62 11.41
N PRO A 126 10.07 -1.80 12.32
CA PRO A 126 10.28 -3.07 13.02
C PRO A 126 9.12 -3.51 13.91
N ASP A 127 8.30 -2.59 14.36
CA ASP A 127 7.09 -2.85 15.16
C ASP A 127 5.83 -3.04 14.30
N GLY A 128 5.93 -2.83 12.99
CA GLY A 128 4.80 -2.90 12.06
C GLY A 128 3.78 -1.76 12.21
N MET A 129 4.08 -0.75 13.03
CA MET A 129 3.17 0.37 13.33
C MET A 129 3.46 1.62 12.51
N ALA A 130 4.63 1.67 11.88
CA ALA A 130 5.03 2.73 10.97
C ALA A 130 5.47 2.16 9.63
N MET A 131 5.29 2.94 8.58
CA MET A 131 5.72 2.60 7.23
C MET A 131 6.30 3.84 6.55
N THR A 132 7.51 3.73 6.04
CA THR A 132 8.17 4.76 5.26
C THR A 132 7.88 4.55 3.79
N VAL A 133 7.48 5.60 3.09
CA VAL A 133 7.07 5.54 1.68
C VAL A 133 7.68 6.70 0.91
N GLU A 134 8.23 6.42 -0.25
CA GLU A 134 8.65 7.44 -1.22
C GLU A 134 8.20 7.05 -2.62
N ALA A 135 7.59 7.99 -3.34
CA ALA A 135 7.20 7.79 -4.72
C ALA A 135 8.11 8.57 -5.67
N ILE A 136 8.58 7.89 -6.70
CA ILE A 136 9.45 8.45 -7.73
C ILE A 136 8.64 8.50 -9.04
N ALA A 137 8.21 9.70 -9.42
CA ALA A 137 7.43 9.89 -10.64
C ALA A 137 8.24 9.46 -11.88
N GLY A 138 7.63 8.63 -12.74
CA GLY A 138 8.31 8.04 -13.90
C GLY A 138 9.41 7.04 -13.54
N GLY A 139 9.60 6.75 -12.25
CA GLY A 139 10.60 5.80 -11.77
C GLY A 139 10.28 4.35 -12.14
N LYS A 140 11.32 3.52 -12.10
CA LYS A 140 11.25 2.09 -12.37
C LYS A 140 11.91 1.31 -11.26
N CYS A 141 11.46 0.06 -11.08
CA CYS A 141 12.02 -0.88 -10.12
C CYS A 141 13.02 -1.84 -10.80
N ASP A 142 14.08 -1.31 -11.41
CA ASP A 142 15.07 -2.05 -12.19
C ASP A 142 16.38 -2.29 -11.41
N GLY A 143 16.47 -1.87 -10.15
CA GLY A 143 17.59 -2.11 -9.25
C GLY A 143 17.46 -3.39 -8.42
N GLN A 144 18.54 -3.74 -7.75
CA GLN A 144 18.55 -4.78 -6.71
C GLN A 144 18.56 -4.16 -5.30
N ASP A 145 19.12 -2.97 -5.17
CA ASP A 145 19.21 -2.23 -3.91
C ASP A 145 18.41 -0.93 -4.04
N PHE A 146 17.43 -0.76 -3.17
CA PHE A 146 16.58 0.41 -3.12
C PHE A 146 16.90 1.24 -1.88
N SER A 147 16.95 2.56 -2.04
CA SER A 147 17.17 3.50 -0.94
C SER A 147 16.34 4.76 -1.13
N PHE A 148 15.89 5.33 -0.04
CA PHE A 148 15.17 6.59 -0.04
C PHE A 148 16.09 7.75 -0.40
N SER A 149 15.53 8.76 -1.08
CA SER A 149 16.29 9.94 -1.54
C SER A 149 16.28 11.10 -0.53
N GLY A 150 15.51 11.00 0.55
CA GLY A 150 15.28 12.05 1.53
C GLY A 150 13.95 12.80 1.31
N ALA A 151 13.09 12.31 0.40
CA ALA A 151 11.75 12.84 0.16
C ALA A 151 10.64 11.89 0.67
N GLU A 152 11.02 10.94 1.50
CA GLU A 152 10.13 9.95 2.08
C GLU A 152 9.11 10.57 3.05
N GLN A 153 8.00 9.91 3.21
CA GLN A 153 6.93 10.21 4.17
C GLN A 153 6.68 9.01 5.06
N ILE A 154 6.36 9.27 6.31
CA ILE A 154 6.03 8.22 7.28
C ILE A 154 4.51 8.16 7.43
N PHE A 155 4.00 6.95 7.38
CA PHE A 155 2.62 6.60 7.63
C PHE A 155 2.52 5.74 8.87
N TYR A 156 1.39 5.81 9.55
CA TYR A 156 1.15 5.14 10.83
C TYR A 156 -0.14 4.31 10.77
N ARG A 157 -0.16 3.25 11.54
CA ARG A 157 -1.30 2.37 11.69
C ARG A 157 -2.00 2.61 13.00
#